data_f5207531ce69ca83ad4cb587ff188b57
#
_entry.id   f5207531ce69ca83ad4cb587ff188b57
#
_cell.length_a   1.000
_cell.length_b   1.000
_cell.length_c   1.000
_cell.angle_alpha   90.00
_cell.angle_beta   90.00
_cell.angle_gamma   90.00
#
_symmetry.space_group_name_H-M   'P 1'
#
loop_
_entity.id
_entity.type
_entity.pdbx_description
1 polymer ?
#
loop_
_entity_poly.entity_id
_entity_poly.type
_entity_poly.pdbx_seq_one_letter_code
_entity_poly.pdbx_strand_id
1 'polypeptide(L)'
;MKRRDFLKATMTAGLGLAAGPDLLRPDGAPIQLHPENPHYFLWRGNPAVLITAGEHYGAVLNLDFDYERYLKELKAHGFNLTRIFSGAYREVPGSFNITGNTLAPAPGRFVCPWAPVGDKFDLTKWDETYFKRLKDFIRKAGEHAVVVELVFFCTMYDDNVWKASPMNARNNVNAVGNVGKYEVYNTSDRALLEVQRNMVHKLVTELTQFDNLYYEVCNEPYERGGLTKQWSTQIIAAIVEAEAMLPKKHLIAQGFPPVDIAVNDLDPNVSVLNFHAAKPDMVRLNYHHRKVVAFDETGGSDRSDRKYRTEGWEWIMAGGAVYDHLDFSFTIDRPDGSAVPLPPNTPGGGGPELRRQLGVLKEFIEGFDFIRMTPAPGIAKANSPKVSVRALAEIGKAYAIYMKEGTSVELTLELPAGKYNADWINTKTGRVEKAEAFSHAGENTTLSSPNYFEDIALRVRRTG
;
A
#
# COMPACT_ATOMS: atom_id res chain seq x y z
N MET A 1 -66.91 -10.66 4.41
CA MET A 1 -66.82 -11.00 5.87
C MET A 1 -65.43 -11.52 6.13
N LYS A 2 -64.57 -10.74 6.79
CA LYS A 2 -63.80 -10.98 8.04
C LYS A 2 -63.10 -12.36 8.08
N ARG A 3 -61.77 -12.47 8.19
CA ARG A 3 -60.99 -12.06 9.36
C ARG A 3 -59.48 -12.05 9.04
N ARG A 4 -58.77 -11.07 9.61
CA ARG A 4 -57.38 -10.99 9.92
C ARG A 4 -56.97 -12.10 10.89
N ASP A 5 -55.75 -12.63 10.73
CA ASP A 5 -54.98 -13.05 11.88
C ASP A 5 -53.48 -12.80 11.67
N PHE A 6 -52.87 -12.25 12.68
CA PHE A 6 -51.53 -11.73 12.88
C PHE A 6 -50.55 -12.88 13.08
N LEU A 7 -49.43 -12.87 12.39
CA LEU A 7 -48.24 -13.56 12.83
C LEU A 7 -47.18 -12.52 13.21
N LYS A 8 -46.96 -12.38 14.51
CA LYS A 8 -45.85 -11.62 15.10
C LYS A 8 -44.56 -12.32 14.83
N ALA A 9 -43.69 -11.76 13.98
CA ALA A 9 -42.29 -12.11 13.92
C ALA A 9 -41.52 -11.16 14.86
N THR A 10 -40.89 -11.74 15.85
CA THR A 10 -40.03 -11.08 16.81
C THR A 10 -38.71 -10.70 16.06
N MET A 11 -38.53 -9.42 15.77
CA MET A 11 -37.27 -8.87 15.34
C MET A 11 -36.36 -8.72 16.56
N THR A 12 -35.31 -9.52 16.63
CA THR A 12 -34.16 -9.27 17.50
C THR A 12 -33.37 -8.14 16.88
N ALA A 13 -33.37 -6.98 17.50
CA ALA A 13 -32.58 -5.83 17.11
C ALA A 13 -31.11 -6.12 17.40
N GLY A 14 -30.33 -6.46 16.37
CA GLY A 14 -28.90 -6.32 16.38
C GLY A 14 -28.56 -4.83 16.31
N LEU A 15 -27.96 -4.28 17.35
CA LEU A 15 -27.32 -2.97 17.34
C LEU A 15 -26.15 -2.99 16.36
N GLY A 16 -26.43 -2.77 15.08
CA GLY A 16 -25.45 -2.32 14.14
C GLY A 16 -25.16 -0.86 14.45
N LEU A 17 -23.96 -0.56 14.90
CA LEU A 17 -23.41 0.80 14.86
C LEU A 17 -23.44 1.25 13.39
N ALA A 18 -24.47 1.99 13.02
CA ALA A 18 -24.47 2.73 11.77
C ALA A 18 -23.40 3.82 11.90
N ALA A 19 -22.25 3.62 11.22
CA ALA A 19 -21.37 4.71 10.91
C ALA A 19 -22.20 5.73 10.13
N GLY A 20 -22.47 6.87 10.72
CA GLY A 20 -23.08 8.01 10.05
C GLY A 20 -22.19 8.46 8.88
N PRO A 21 -22.72 9.18 7.89
CA PRO A 21 -21.88 9.72 6.82
C PRO A 21 -20.86 10.66 7.46
N ASP A 22 -19.58 10.22 7.48
CA ASP A 22 -18.46 11.07 7.88
C ASP A 22 -18.38 12.22 6.88
N LEU A 23 -18.94 13.34 7.29
CA LEU A 23 -18.77 14.61 6.61
C LEU A 23 -17.27 14.89 6.61
N LEU A 24 -16.68 14.90 5.41
CA LEU A 24 -15.34 15.37 5.13
C LEU A 24 -15.05 16.59 6.00
N ARG A 25 -14.22 16.44 7.03
CA ARG A 25 -13.71 17.58 7.79
C ARG A 25 -12.51 18.12 7.01
N PRO A 26 -12.58 19.32 6.43
CA PRO A 26 -11.47 19.89 5.65
C PRO A 26 -10.19 20.11 6.47
N ASP A 27 -10.29 20.05 7.80
CA ASP A 27 -9.24 20.39 8.75
C ASP A 27 -8.70 19.16 9.53
N GLY A 28 -8.87 17.93 9.03
CA GLY A 28 -8.33 16.73 9.66
C GLY A 28 -6.80 16.75 9.75
N ALA A 29 -6.25 16.16 10.82
CA ALA A 29 -4.81 15.89 10.88
C ALA A 29 -4.43 14.92 9.75
N PRO A 30 -3.25 15.06 9.12
CA PRO A 30 -2.75 14.09 8.18
C PRO A 30 -2.70 12.69 8.80
N ILE A 31 -2.71 11.67 7.95
CA ILE A 31 -2.40 10.31 8.39
C ILE A 31 -1.09 10.30 9.15
N GLN A 32 -1.06 9.62 10.28
CA GLN A 32 0.08 9.61 11.20
C GLN A 32 0.30 8.20 11.76
N LEU A 33 1.45 7.95 12.36
CA LEU A 33 1.66 6.72 13.12
C LEU A 33 0.71 6.68 14.30
N HIS A 34 0.14 5.49 14.59
CA HIS A 34 -0.77 5.33 15.71
C HIS A 34 -0.03 5.53 17.04
N PRO A 35 -0.50 6.40 17.95
CA PRO A 35 0.25 6.78 19.16
C PRO A 35 0.48 5.60 20.13
N GLU A 36 -0.45 4.65 20.21
CA GLU A 36 -0.31 3.47 21.06
C GLU A 36 0.51 2.36 20.40
N ASN A 37 0.38 2.20 19.07
CA ASN A 37 1.11 1.19 18.32
C ASN A 37 1.61 1.75 16.98
N PRO A 38 2.81 2.35 16.93
CA PRO A 38 3.33 3.03 15.74
C PRO A 38 3.73 2.09 14.59
N HIS A 39 3.45 0.81 14.70
CA HIS A 39 3.50 -0.14 13.58
C HIS A 39 2.29 -0.02 12.65
N TYR A 40 1.27 0.75 13.04
CA TYR A 40 0.05 1.02 12.29
C TYR A 40 -0.18 2.51 12.15
N PHE A 41 -1.17 2.88 11.37
CA PHE A 41 -1.57 4.27 11.17
C PHE A 41 -2.76 4.66 12.04
N LEU A 42 -2.87 5.96 12.30
CA LEU A 42 -4.08 6.64 12.75
C LEU A 42 -4.51 7.61 11.65
N TRP A 43 -5.71 7.44 11.12
CA TRP A 43 -6.26 8.32 10.12
C TRP A 43 -7.73 8.65 10.40
N ARG A 44 -8.05 9.94 10.37
CA ARG A 44 -9.40 10.46 10.67
C ARG A 44 -9.98 9.92 11.98
N GLY A 45 -9.11 9.75 12.99
CA GLY A 45 -9.49 9.25 14.31
C GLY A 45 -9.63 7.73 14.43
N ASN A 46 -9.39 6.98 13.36
CA ASN A 46 -9.48 5.52 13.34
C ASN A 46 -8.12 4.86 13.11
N PRO A 47 -7.83 3.73 13.76
CA PRO A 47 -6.70 2.89 13.38
C PRO A 47 -6.82 2.46 11.92
N ALA A 48 -5.70 2.42 11.20
CA ALA A 48 -5.70 2.02 9.81
C ALA A 48 -4.53 1.08 9.47
N VAL A 49 -4.85 0.08 8.67
CA VAL A 49 -3.94 -0.73 7.88
C VAL A 49 -4.25 -0.44 6.40
N LEU A 50 -3.22 -0.29 5.57
CA LEU A 50 -3.41 0.08 4.17
C LEU A 50 -3.24 -1.15 3.28
N ILE A 51 -4.31 -1.53 2.59
CA ILE A 51 -4.33 -2.68 1.68
C ILE A 51 -4.97 -2.26 0.37
N THR A 52 -4.28 -2.57 -0.74
CA THR A 52 -4.74 -2.20 -2.07
C THR A 52 -4.22 -3.15 -3.17
N ALA A 53 -4.76 -2.96 -4.36
CA ALA A 53 -4.22 -3.40 -5.63
C ALA A 53 -4.35 -2.20 -6.59
N GLY A 54 -3.23 -1.50 -6.81
CA GLY A 54 -3.17 -0.22 -7.49
C GLY A 54 -2.77 -0.31 -8.96
N GLU A 55 -2.98 0.78 -9.70
CA GLU A 55 -2.50 0.92 -11.08
C GLU A 55 -0.98 1.16 -11.12
N HIS A 56 -0.39 1.25 -12.30
CA HIS A 56 1.07 1.43 -12.49
C HIS A 56 1.54 2.89 -12.31
N TYR A 57 1.02 3.59 -11.27
CA TYR A 57 1.49 4.89 -10.73
C TYR A 57 1.38 6.12 -11.65
N GLY A 58 0.83 5.99 -12.84
CA GLY A 58 0.74 7.07 -13.82
C GLY A 58 -0.54 7.91 -13.77
N ALA A 59 -1.43 7.69 -12.80
CA ALA A 59 -2.77 8.26 -12.76
C ALA A 59 -2.82 9.79 -12.93
N VAL A 60 -1.87 10.51 -12.37
CA VAL A 60 -1.83 11.98 -12.45
C VAL A 60 -1.09 12.47 -13.68
N LEU A 61 0.07 11.89 -13.97
CA LEU A 61 0.95 12.39 -15.04
C LEU A 61 0.42 12.08 -16.46
N ASN A 62 -0.54 11.16 -16.58
CA ASN A 62 -1.15 10.77 -17.84
C ASN A 62 -2.56 11.34 -17.98
N LEU A 63 -2.75 12.28 -18.91
CA LEU A 63 -4.04 12.93 -19.15
C LEU A 63 -5.11 11.99 -19.74
N ASP A 64 -4.73 10.83 -20.26
CA ASP A 64 -5.66 9.87 -20.82
C ASP A 64 -6.23 8.91 -19.78
N PHE A 65 -5.68 8.87 -18.57
CA PHE A 65 -6.16 7.99 -17.52
C PHE A 65 -7.35 8.60 -16.75
N ASP A 66 -8.48 7.88 -16.74
CA ASP A 66 -9.67 8.24 -15.95
C ASP A 66 -9.51 7.75 -14.50
N TYR A 67 -8.87 8.57 -13.69
CA TYR A 67 -8.67 8.24 -12.28
C TYR A 67 -9.94 8.28 -11.43
N GLU A 68 -11.02 8.92 -11.87
CA GLU A 68 -12.29 8.88 -11.14
C GLU A 68 -12.90 7.48 -11.16
N ARG A 69 -12.85 6.84 -12.33
CA ARG A 69 -13.29 5.47 -12.51
C ARG A 69 -12.41 4.50 -11.73
N TYR A 70 -11.09 4.71 -11.74
CA TYR A 70 -10.12 3.97 -10.96
C TYR A 70 -10.39 4.05 -9.44
N LEU A 71 -10.55 5.25 -8.89
CA LEU A 71 -10.80 5.45 -7.45
C LEU A 71 -12.14 4.84 -6.99
N LYS A 72 -13.17 4.86 -7.86
CA LYS A 72 -14.44 4.17 -7.58
C LYS A 72 -14.26 2.67 -7.47
N GLU A 73 -13.40 2.10 -8.32
CA GLU A 73 -13.09 0.65 -8.28
C GLU A 73 -12.33 0.28 -7.00
N LEU A 74 -11.33 1.06 -6.59
CA LEU A 74 -10.64 0.85 -5.31
C LEU A 74 -11.63 0.84 -4.14
N LYS A 75 -12.51 1.84 -4.09
CA LYS A 75 -13.55 1.93 -3.06
C LYS A 75 -14.50 0.72 -3.07
N ALA A 76 -14.90 0.24 -4.26
CA ALA A 76 -15.82 -0.88 -4.40
C ALA A 76 -15.26 -2.18 -3.79
N HIS A 77 -13.93 -2.32 -3.76
CA HIS A 77 -13.22 -3.43 -3.12
C HIS A 77 -12.80 -3.15 -1.66
N GLY A 78 -13.16 -1.98 -1.10
CA GLY A 78 -12.79 -1.58 0.25
C GLY A 78 -11.32 -1.16 0.39
N PHE A 79 -10.60 -0.96 -0.70
CA PHE A 79 -9.20 -0.54 -0.69
C PHE A 79 -9.05 0.92 -0.25
N ASN A 80 -7.94 1.19 0.43
CA ASN A 80 -7.71 2.47 1.10
C ASN A 80 -6.32 3.06 0.85
N LEU A 81 -5.61 2.61 -0.18
CA LEU A 81 -4.31 3.15 -0.61
C LEU A 81 -4.26 3.25 -2.13
N THR A 82 -3.55 4.24 -2.64
CA THR A 82 -3.06 4.30 -4.02
C THR A 82 -1.70 4.98 -4.03
N ARG A 83 -0.82 4.55 -4.91
CA ARG A 83 0.53 5.07 -5.07
C ARG A 83 0.63 5.79 -6.41
N ILE A 84 1.25 6.97 -6.47
CA ILE A 84 1.40 7.76 -7.69
C ILE A 84 2.78 8.40 -7.79
N PHE A 85 3.26 8.59 -9.02
CA PHE A 85 4.51 9.29 -9.29
C PHE A 85 4.29 10.77 -9.59
N SER A 86 5.25 11.59 -9.15
CA SER A 86 5.21 13.06 -9.29
C SER A 86 5.28 13.57 -10.75
N GLY A 87 5.71 12.74 -11.69
CA GLY A 87 5.99 13.16 -13.07
C GLY A 87 7.44 13.61 -13.34
N ALA A 88 8.33 13.56 -12.34
CA ALA A 88 9.78 13.68 -12.56
C ALA A 88 10.33 12.47 -13.32
N TYR A 89 9.69 11.32 -13.14
CA TYR A 89 9.89 10.08 -13.86
C TYR A 89 8.70 9.81 -14.78
N ARG A 90 8.97 9.27 -15.94
CA ARG A 90 7.98 8.66 -16.83
C ARG A 90 8.63 7.55 -17.65
N GLU A 91 7.82 6.65 -18.14
CA GLU A 91 8.26 5.58 -19.03
C GLU A 91 8.05 5.93 -20.50
N VAL A 92 8.63 5.12 -21.36
CA VAL A 92 8.44 5.20 -22.81
C VAL A 92 7.58 4.03 -23.28
N PRO A 93 6.89 4.13 -24.42
CA PRO A 93 6.11 3.03 -24.95
C PRO A 93 6.92 1.73 -25.05
N GLY A 94 6.37 0.64 -24.54
CA GLY A 94 7.03 -0.67 -24.48
C GLY A 94 7.89 -0.93 -23.25
N SER A 95 8.07 0.04 -22.36
CA SER A 95 8.75 -0.19 -21.08
C SER A 95 8.11 -1.36 -20.33
N PHE A 96 8.96 -2.27 -19.83
CA PHE A 96 8.57 -3.45 -19.04
C PHE A 96 7.53 -4.37 -19.68
N ASN A 97 7.22 -4.24 -20.99
CA ASN A 97 6.15 -4.94 -21.70
C ASN A 97 4.74 -4.70 -21.13
N ILE A 98 4.52 -3.54 -20.52
CA ILE A 98 3.22 -3.17 -19.97
C ILE A 98 2.32 -2.62 -21.08
N THR A 99 1.16 -3.25 -21.25
CA THR A 99 0.13 -2.80 -22.20
C THR A 99 -0.75 -1.74 -21.56
N GLY A 100 -1.03 -0.65 -22.29
CA GLY A 100 -1.83 0.47 -21.77
C GLY A 100 -1.18 1.13 -20.55
N ASN A 101 0.14 1.21 -20.56
CA ASN A 101 0.98 1.70 -19.47
C ASN A 101 0.67 3.14 -19.09
N THR A 102 0.20 3.35 -17.87
CA THR A 102 -0.17 4.67 -17.36
C THR A 102 1.05 5.60 -17.22
N LEU A 103 2.25 5.04 -16.96
CA LEU A 103 3.51 5.81 -16.90
C LEU A 103 4.11 6.17 -18.28
N ALA A 104 3.54 5.66 -19.38
CA ALA A 104 4.00 5.96 -20.74
C ALA A 104 2.93 6.76 -21.54
N PRO A 105 2.67 8.03 -21.20
CA PRO A 105 1.67 8.85 -21.86
C PRO A 105 1.94 9.01 -23.36
N ALA A 106 0.87 9.08 -24.16
CA ALA A 106 0.95 9.42 -25.57
C ALA A 106 1.54 10.84 -25.79
N PRO A 107 2.04 11.15 -26.98
CA PRO A 107 2.54 12.50 -27.29
C PRO A 107 1.49 13.57 -26.97
N GLY A 108 1.90 14.61 -26.22
CA GLY A 108 1.01 15.69 -25.79
C GLY A 108 0.05 15.32 -24.64
N ARG A 109 0.17 14.14 -24.07
CA ARG A 109 -0.69 13.67 -22.96
C ARG A 109 0.04 13.55 -21.61
N PHE A 110 1.31 13.92 -21.58
CA PHE A 110 2.13 13.97 -20.37
C PHE A 110 2.03 15.33 -19.70
N VAL A 111 1.83 15.32 -18.38
CA VAL A 111 1.95 16.50 -17.53
C VAL A 111 2.90 16.19 -16.35
N CYS A 112 3.62 17.20 -15.92
CA CYS A 112 4.59 17.10 -14.83
C CYS A 112 4.64 18.42 -14.05
N PRO A 113 5.35 18.53 -12.92
CA PRO A 113 5.40 19.75 -12.13
C PRO A 113 5.87 21.00 -12.89
N TRP A 114 6.68 20.86 -13.93
CA TRP A 114 7.32 21.97 -14.63
C TRP A 114 6.54 22.44 -15.87
N ALA A 115 6.53 23.76 -16.08
CA ALA A 115 5.80 24.38 -17.16
C ALA A 115 6.36 24.00 -18.54
N PRO A 116 5.53 23.62 -19.51
CA PRO A 116 5.96 23.36 -20.86
C PRO A 116 6.34 24.64 -21.59
N VAL A 117 7.40 24.60 -22.40
CA VAL A 117 7.88 25.68 -23.29
C VAL A 117 8.21 25.06 -24.64
N GLY A 118 7.27 25.12 -25.58
CA GLY A 118 7.37 24.40 -26.85
C GLY A 118 7.37 22.89 -26.61
N ASP A 119 8.42 22.22 -27.05
CA ASP A 119 8.66 20.78 -26.86
C ASP A 119 9.51 20.44 -25.62
N LYS A 120 9.85 21.45 -24.81
CA LYS A 120 10.68 21.34 -23.60
C LYS A 120 9.93 21.82 -22.36
N PHE A 121 10.64 21.79 -21.22
CA PHE A 121 10.15 22.27 -19.92
C PHE A 121 11.04 23.38 -19.39
N ASP A 122 10.44 24.34 -18.66
CA ASP A 122 11.17 25.32 -17.86
C ASP A 122 11.18 24.84 -16.39
N LEU A 123 12.32 24.32 -15.93
CA LEU A 123 12.48 23.77 -14.58
C LEU A 123 12.44 24.84 -13.47
N THR A 124 12.31 26.11 -13.84
CA THR A 124 12.12 27.23 -12.89
C THR A 124 10.67 27.70 -12.79
N LYS A 125 9.78 27.15 -13.61
CA LYS A 125 8.35 27.50 -13.65
C LYS A 125 7.46 26.28 -13.46
N TRP A 126 6.32 26.48 -12.84
CA TRP A 126 5.39 25.42 -12.50
C TRP A 126 4.23 25.31 -13.49
N ASP A 127 3.78 24.09 -13.75
CA ASP A 127 2.58 23.83 -14.54
C ASP A 127 1.35 23.81 -13.63
N GLU A 128 0.58 24.88 -13.65
CA GLU A 128 -0.66 24.99 -12.84
C GLU A 128 -1.70 23.94 -13.23
N THR A 129 -1.69 23.45 -14.48
CA THR A 129 -2.59 22.38 -14.93
C THR A 129 -2.26 21.07 -14.22
N TYR A 130 -0.96 20.77 -14.10
CA TYR A 130 -0.50 19.60 -13.33
C TYR A 130 -0.91 19.70 -11.87
N PHE A 131 -0.64 20.83 -11.19
CA PHE A 131 -0.97 21.00 -9.78
C PHE A 131 -2.48 20.96 -9.52
N LYS A 132 -3.28 21.51 -10.42
CA LYS A 132 -4.74 21.41 -10.36
C LYS A 132 -5.19 19.95 -10.44
N ARG A 133 -4.65 19.17 -11.38
CA ARG A 133 -4.97 17.74 -11.54
C ARG A 133 -4.53 16.91 -10.34
N LEU A 134 -3.31 17.13 -9.83
CA LEU A 134 -2.79 16.45 -8.66
C LEU A 134 -3.66 16.69 -7.42
N LYS A 135 -4.01 17.97 -7.14
CA LYS A 135 -4.89 18.31 -6.03
C LYS A 135 -6.30 17.74 -6.19
N ASP A 136 -6.85 17.72 -7.39
CA ASP A 136 -8.15 17.09 -7.66
C ASP A 136 -8.12 15.59 -7.44
N PHE A 137 -7.05 14.91 -7.89
CA PHE A 137 -6.84 13.49 -7.63
C PHE A 137 -6.82 13.17 -6.13
N ILE A 138 -5.97 13.88 -5.36
CA ILE A 138 -5.83 13.62 -3.91
C ILE A 138 -7.16 13.91 -3.18
N ARG A 139 -7.84 14.99 -3.54
CA ARG A 139 -9.16 15.31 -2.99
C ARG A 139 -10.17 14.19 -3.25
N LYS A 140 -10.27 13.70 -4.49
CA LYS A 140 -11.19 12.61 -4.86
C LYS A 140 -10.81 11.29 -4.20
N ALA A 141 -9.51 10.98 -4.09
CA ALA A 141 -9.05 9.84 -3.31
C ALA A 141 -9.54 9.94 -1.85
N GLY A 142 -9.41 11.12 -1.21
CA GLY A 142 -9.91 11.36 0.14
C GLY A 142 -11.43 11.23 0.29
N GLU A 143 -12.22 11.58 -0.74
CA GLU A 143 -13.68 11.38 -0.80
C GLU A 143 -14.06 9.88 -0.90
N HIS A 144 -13.17 9.06 -1.43
CA HIS A 144 -13.31 7.61 -1.49
C HIS A 144 -12.67 6.87 -0.31
N ALA A 145 -12.18 7.60 0.71
CA ALA A 145 -11.43 7.06 1.84
C ALA A 145 -10.15 6.32 1.40
N VAL A 146 -9.46 6.86 0.40
CA VAL A 146 -8.19 6.36 -0.13
C VAL A 146 -7.05 7.32 0.26
N VAL A 147 -6.02 6.79 0.88
CA VAL A 147 -4.75 7.47 1.16
C VAL A 147 -3.91 7.46 -0.12
N VAL A 148 -3.17 8.53 -0.35
CA VAL A 148 -2.26 8.66 -1.49
C VAL A 148 -0.82 8.60 -0.99
N GLU A 149 -0.03 7.69 -1.53
CA GLU A 149 1.43 7.71 -1.43
C GLU A 149 2.00 8.42 -2.66
N LEU A 150 2.52 9.63 -2.46
CA LEU A 150 3.14 10.40 -3.53
C LEU A 150 4.64 10.16 -3.57
N VAL A 151 5.09 9.48 -4.61
CA VAL A 151 6.49 9.18 -4.87
C VAL A 151 7.13 10.34 -5.61
N PHE A 152 8.13 10.98 -5.02
CA PHE A 152 8.78 12.14 -5.66
C PHE A 152 9.67 11.73 -6.83
N PHE A 153 10.46 10.66 -6.66
CA PHE A 153 11.42 10.21 -7.65
C PHE A 153 11.34 8.69 -7.87
N CYS A 154 11.94 8.22 -8.95
CA CYS A 154 12.05 6.81 -9.27
C CYS A 154 13.40 6.56 -9.90
N THR A 155 14.03 5.43 -9.61
CA THR A 155 15.27 4.99 -10.27
C THR A 155 15.17 5.10 -11.79
N MET A 156 16.19 5.64 -12.44
CA MET A 156 16.26 5.69 -13.91
C MET A 156 16.75 4.35 -14.45
N TYR A 157 15.82 3.43 -14.69
CA TYR A 157 16.13 2.03 -15.02
C TYR A 157 16.98 1.86 -16.28
N ASP A 158 16.76 2.70 -17.29
CA ASP A 158 17.53 2.69 -18.53
C ASP A 158 17.75 4.10 -19.09
N ASP A 159 18.55 4.18 -20.16
CA ASP A 159 18.89 5.45 -20.79
C ASP A 159 17.70 6.09 -21.51
N ASN A 160 16.70 5.31 -21.96
CA ASN A 160 15.54 5.86 -22.66
C ASN A 160 14.61 6.55 -21.64
N VAL A 161 14.43 5.95 -20.47
CA VAL A 161 13.69 6.54 -19.35
C VAL A 161 14.36 7.84 -18.90
N TRP A 162 15.69 7.85 -18.71
CA TRP A 162 16.40 9.10 -18.39
C TRP A 162 16.27 10.15 -19.49
N LYS A 163 16.42 9.75 -20.76
CA LYS A 163 16.25 10.65 -21.90
C LYS A 163 14.83 11.19 -22.05
N ALA A 164 13.83 10.54 -21.45
CA ALA A 164 12.44 10.98 -21.48
C ALA A 164 12.08 11.92 -20.30
N SER A 165 12.89 11.95 -19.23
CA SER A 165 12.63 12.79 -18.06
C SER A 165 12.72 14.29 -18.39
N PRO A 166 11.82 15.15 -17.86
CA PRO A 166 11.96 16.61 -17.93
C PRO A 166 13.28 17.13 -17.38
N MET A 167 13.85 16.45 -16.38
CA MET A 167 15.12 16.83 -15.76
C MET A 167 16.35 16.60 -16.64
N ASN A 168 16.22 15.83 -17.73
CA ASN A 168 17.33 15.64 -18.67
C ASN A 168 17.57 16.93 -19.48
N ALA A 169 18.81 17.37 -19.63
CA ALA A 169 19.20 18.63 -20.30
C ALA A 169 18.63 18.79 -21.73
N ARG A 170 18.35 17.68 -22.42
CA ARG A 170 17.72 17.70 -23.74
C ARG A 170 16.28 18.19 -23.74
N ASN A 171 15.57 17.99 -22.61
CA ASN A 171 14.13 18.22 -22.48
C ASN A 171 13.81 19.50 -21.71
N ASN A 172 14.80 20.27 -21.26
CA ASN A 172 14.54 21.53 -20.57
C ASN A 172 15.29 22.71 -21.23
N VAL A 173 14.78 23.91 -21.00
CA VAL A 173 15.38 25.14 -21.52
C VAL A 173 16.51 25.66 -20.63
N ASN A 174 16.67 25.08 -19.44
CA ASN A 174 17.62 25.52 -18.43
C ASN A 174 19.00 24.84 -18.58
N ALA A 175 19.13 23.86 -19.48
CA ALA A 175 20.34 23.06 -19.70
C ALA A 175 20.86 22.31 -18.45
N VAL A 176 19.96 22.02 -17.49
CA VAL A 176 20.26 21.26 -16.26
C VAL A 176 20.11 19.77 -16.53
N GLY A 177 20.91 18.92 -15.83
CA GLY A 177 20.83 17.47 -15.95
C GLY A 177 21.56 16.91 -17.18
N ASN A 178 22.69 17.50 -17.53
CA ASN A 178 23.61 16.94 -18.55
C ASN A 178 24.53 15.86 -17.92
N VAL A 179 23.91 14.87 -17.36
CA VAL A 179 24.58 13.76 -16.63
C VAL A 179 24.04 12.41 -17.13
N GLY A 180 24.77 11.34 -16.84
CA GLY A 180 24.32 9.98 -17.06
C GLY A 180 23.24 9.55 -16.06
N LYS A 181 22.48 8.51 -16.38
CA LYS A 181 21.37 8.03 -15.53
C LYS A 181 21.78 7.63 -14.10
N TYR A 182 23.02 7.19 -13.92
CA TYR A 182 23.57 6.82 -12.60
C TYR A 182 24.02 8.02 -11.75
N GLU A 183 24.00 9.22 -12.33
CA GLU A 183 24.40 10.45 -11.65
C GLU A 183 23.22 11.33 -11.27
N VAL A 184 22.00 10.95 -11.68
CA VAL A 184 20.78 11.73 -11.48
C VAL A 184 20.45 11.95 -10.00
N TYR A 185 20.73 10.95 -9.17
CA TYR A 185 20.39 10.94 -7.75
C TYR A 185 21.62 10.89 -6.86
N ASN A 186 22.57 11.78 -7.18
CA ASN A 186 23.70 12.07 -6.33
C ASN A 186 23.83 13.59 -6.10
N THR A 187 24.85 14.02 -5.41
CA THR A 187 25.05 15.44 -5.05
C THR A 187 26.09 16.15 -5.92
N SER A 188 26.55 15.53 -7.01
CA SER A 188 27.62 16.05 -7.85
C SER A 188 27.15 17.19 -8.77
N ASP A 189 25.96 17.04 -9.39
CA ASP A 189 25.31 18.13 -10.14
C ASP A 189 24.44 18.95 -9.18
N ARG A 190 25.00 20.06 -8.69
CA ARG A 190 24.30 20.94 -7.75
C ARG A 190 23.06 21.60 -8.36
N ALA A 191 23.09 21.92 -9.66
CA ALA A 191 21.95 22.56 -10.33
C ALA A 191 20.78 21.60 -10.44
N LEU A 192 21.07 20.32 -10.76
CA LEU A 192 20.04 19.28 -10.80
C LEU A 192 19.46 19.00 -9.41
N LEU A 193 20.31 18.87 -8.39
CA LEU A 193 19.87 18.70 -7.00
C LEU A 193 18.97 19.86 -6.54
N GLU A 194 19.29 21.10 -6.90
CA GLU A 194 18.48 22.24 -6.56
C GLU A 194 17.11 22.19 -7.24
N VAL A 195 17.04 21.82 -8.52
CA VAL A 195 15.77 21.59 -9.23
C VAL A 195 14.93 20.53 -8.51
N GLN A 196 15.55 19.44 -8.09
CA GLN A 196 14.86 18.35 -7.36
C GLN A 196 14.33 18.84 -6.00
N ARG A 197 15.14 19.54 -5.22
CA ARG A 197 14.73 20.12 -3.93
C ARG A 197 13.58 21.15 -4.10
N ASN A 198 13.68 22.02 -5.09
CA ASN A 198 12.64 23.01 -5.37
C ASN A 198 11.32 22.35 -5.78
N MET A 199 11.35 21.25 -6.55
CA MET A 199 10.16 20.48 -6.86
C MET A 199 9.53 19.89 -5.59
N VAL A 200 10.32 19.31 -4.70
CA VAL A 200 9.84 18.79 -3.42
C VAL A 200 9.22 19.88 -2.57
N HIS A 201 9.88 21.02 -2.41
CA HIS A 201 9.34 22.18 -1.71
C HIS A 201 7.99 22.64 -2.27
N LYS A 202 7.88 22.72 -3.61
CA LYS A 202 6.63 23.13 -4.28
C LYS A 202 5.52 22.12 -4.02
N LEU A 203 5.79 20.81 -4.21
CA LEU A 203 4.80 19.75 -3.99
C LEU A 203 4.31 19.75 -2.54
N VAL A 204 5.22 19.76 -1.57
CA VAL A 204 4.88 19.75 -0.14
C VAL A 204 4.04 20.99 0.23
N THR A 205 4.42 22.15 -0.27
CA THR A 205 3.67 23.40 -0.01
C THR A 205 2.26 23.36 -0.58
N GLU A 206 2.10 22.91 -1.83
CA GLU A 206 0.79 22.85 -2.51
C GLU A 206 -0.16 21.81 -1.89
N LEU A 207 0.39 20.78 -1.24
CA LEU A 207 -0.37 19.62 -0.77
C LEU A 207 -0.61 19.63 0.74
N THR A 208 -0.10 20.60 1.49
CA THR A 208 -0.19 20.68 2.95
C THR A 208 -1.62 20.57 3.51
N GLN A 209 -2.63 20.92 2.72
CA GLN A 209 -4.03 20.90 3.15
C GLN A 209 -4.61 19.48 3.29
N PHE A 210 -4.07 18.49 2.59
CA PHE A 210 -4.65 17.14 2.54
C PHE A 210 -4.32 16.33 3.78
N ASP A 211 -5.28 15.52 4.22
CA ASP A 211 -5.16 14.61 5.36
C ASP A 211 -4.87 13.17 4.94
N ASN A 212 -5.08 12.85 3.67
CA ASN A 212 -4.96 11.52 3.07
C ASN A 212 -3.69 11.37 2.22
N LEU A 213 -2.58 11.87 2.69
CA LEU A 213 -1.34 11.91 1.92
C LEU A 213 -0.13 11.58 2.80
N TYR A 214 0.83 10.85 2.25
CA TYR A 214 2.20 10.78 2.72
C TYR A 214 3.17 10.73 1.53
N TYR A 215 4.46 10.97 1.77
CA TYR A 215 5.46 11.13 0.74
C TYR A 215 6.44 9.96 0.73
N GLU A 216 6.77 9.46 -0.45
CA GLU A 216 7.92 8.58 -0.64
C GLU A 216 9.06 9.32 -1.35
N VAL A 217 10.27 9.15 -0.82
CA VAL A 217 11.47 9.82 -1.34
C VAL A 217 11.79 9.36 -2.75
N CYS A 218 11.89 8.05 -2.97
CA CYS A 218 12.25 7.48 -4.26
C CYS A 218 11.86 6.00 -4.35
N ASN A 219 11.23 5.64 -5.47
CA ASN A 219 10.96 4.25 -5.82
C ASN A 219 12.26 3.52 -6.14
N GLU A 220 12.46 2.34 -5.54
CA GLU A 220 13.58 1.43 -5.76
C GLU A 220 14.97 2.10 -5.75
N PRO A 221 15.30 2.85 -4.69
CA PRO A 221 16.55 3.60 -4.62
C PRO A 221 17.81 2.73 -4.64
N TYR A 222 17.66 1.44 -4.49
CA TYR A 222 18.71 0.42 -4.45
C TYR A 222 18.97 -0.23 -5.81
N GLU A 223 18.08 -0.05 -6.78
CA GLU A 223 18.19 -0.66 -8.09
C GLU A 223 19.31 0.01 -8.92
N ARG A 224 20.17 -0.82 -9.51
CA ARG A 224 21.18 -0.46 -10.51
C ARG A 224 22.18 0.63 -10.14
N GLY A 225 22.31 0.98 -8.85
CA GLY A 225 23.25 2.00 -8.40
C GLY A 225 22.89 3.42 -8.87
N GLY A 226 23.53 4.41 -8.31
CA GLY A 226 23.32 5.82 -8.71
C GLY A 226 22.59 6.66 -7.68
N LEU A 227 21.77 6.11 -6.81
CA LEU A 227 21.24 6.84 -5.67
C LEU A 227 22.21 6.78 -4.50
N THR A 228 22.57 7.95 -3.94
CA THR A 228 23.43 8.03 -2.77
C THR A 228 22.62 8.35 -1.51
N LYS A 229 23.09 7.85 -0.36
CA LYS A 229 22.48 8.22 0.93
C LYS A 229 22.48 9.73 1.14
N GLN A 230 23.55 10.42 0.72
CA GLN A 230 23.63 11.87 0.81
C GLN A 230 22.52 12.56 0.03
N TRP A 231 22.18 12.06 -1.16
CA TRP A 231 21.08 12.60 -1.95
C TRP A 231 19.74 12.36 -1.23
N SER A 232 19.45 11.16 -0.76
CA SER A 232 18.23 10.87 0.01
C SER A 232 18.08 11.80 1.20
N THR A 233 19.16 12.02 1.97
CA THR A 233 19.18 12.94 3.11
C THR A 233 18.84 14.37 2.67
N GLN A 234 19.33 14.84 1.49
CA GLN A 234 18.98 16.16 0.97
C GLN A 234 17.50 16.28 0.58
N ILE A 235 16.91 15.23 0.06
CA ILE A 235 15.48 15.22 -0.30
C ILE A 235 14.61 15.16 0.96
N ILE A 236 14.95 14.32 1.95
CA ILE A 236 14.26 14.29 3.24
C ILE A 236 14.36 15.66 3.92
N ALA A 237 15.53 16.28 3.92
CA ALA A 237 15.71 17.63 4.47
C ALA A 237 14.81 18.66 3.75
N ALA A 238 14.68 18.57 2.43
CA ALA A 238 13.79 19.47 1.67
C ALA A 238 12.31 19.31 2.08
N ILE A 239 11.84 18.10 2.37
CA ILE A 239 10.49 17.88 2.90
C ILE A 239 10.35 18.57 4.27
N VAL A 240 11.27 18.28 5.18
CA VAL A 240 11.26 18.80 6.56
C VAL A 240 11.34 20.33 6.58
N GLU A 241 12.21 20.91 5.76
CA GLU A 241 12.35 22.36 5.60
C GLU A 241 11.06 23.01 5.07
N ALA A 242 10.44 22.42 4.05
CA ALA A 242 9.18 22.90 3.51
C ALA A 242 8.07 22.86 4.56
N GLU A 243 7.98 21.77 5.32
CA GLU A 243 6.95 21.62 6.35
C GLU A 243 7.23 22.41 7.64
N ALA A 244 8.45 22.90 7.87
CA ALA A 244 8.80 23.64 9.08
C ALA A 244 7.89 24.86 9.31
N MET A 245 7.46 25.49 8.21
CA MET A 245 6.60 26.69 8.22
C MET A 245 5.12 26.37 7.91
N LEU A 246 4.76 25.09 7.75
CA LEU A 246 3.41 24.69 7.40
C LEU A 246 2.68 24.11 8.63
N PRO A 247 1.34 24.23 8.67
CA PRO A 247 0.55 23.79 9.83
C PRO A 247 0.45 22.27 9.97
N LYS A 248 0.68 21.53 8.90
CA LYS A 248 0.57 20.08 8.86
C LYS A 248 1.91 19.46 8.43
N LYS A 249 2.19 18.28 8.99
CA LYS A 249 3.35 17.48 8.64
C LYS A 249 2.89 16.10 8.21
N HIS A 250 3.43 15.61 7.11
CA HIS A 250 3.08 14.32 6.54
C HIS A 250 4.17 13.29 6.85
N LEU A 251 3.79 12.02 6.85
CA LEU A 251 4.75 10.94 7.01
C LEU A 251 5.67 10.86 5.78
N ILE A 252 6.90 10.41 6.02
CA ILE A 252 7.91 10.17 4.98
C ILE A 252 8.17 8.68 4.91
N ALA A 253 8.04 8.12 3.71
CA ALA A 253 8.41 6.76 3.36
C ALA A 253 9.75 6.72 2.62
N GLN A 254 10.48 5.66 2.82
CA GLN A 254 11.74 5.41 2.12
C GLN A 254 11.83 3.94 1.71
N GLY A 255 12.20 3.69 0.44
CA GLY A 255 12.45 2.36 -0.10
C GLY A 255 13.77 1.79 0.40
N PHE A 256 13.77 0.50 0.73
CA PHE A 256 14.92 -0.28 1.17
C PHE A 256 15.05 -1.57 0.37
N PRO A 257 16.28 -2.07 0.13
CA PRO A 257 16.46 -3.32 -0.60
C PRO A 257 15.83 -4.50 0.15
N PRO A 258 15.16 -5.44 -0.55
CA PRO A 258 14.49 -6.59 0.06
C PRO A 258 15.48 -7.71 0.42
N VAL A 259 16.55 -7.36 1.12
CA VAL A 259 17.57 -8.30 1.61
C VAL A 259 17.26 -8.69 3.04
N ASP A 260 17.50 -9.95 3.42
CA ASP A 260 17.18 -10.50 4.75
C ASP A 260 18.07 -9.88 5.87
N ILE A 261 18.17 -8.56 5.93
CA ILE A 261 18.98 -7.80 6.89
C ILE A 261 18.12 -6.63 7.40
N ALA A 262 18.19 -6.38 8.71
CA ALA A 262 17.55 -5.22 9.31
C ALA A 262 18.08 -3.91 8.71
N VAL A 263 17.18 -2.94 8.52
CA VAL A 263 17.57 -1.59 8.14
C VAL A 263 18.40 -0.98 9.26
N ASN A 264 19.61 -0.57 8.92
CA ASN A 264 20.48 0.17 9.83
C ASN A 264 20.58 1.61 9.36
N ASP A 265 20.89 2.53 10.27
CA ASP A 265 21.16 3.93 9.92
C ASP A 265 19.95 4.62 9.23
N LEU A 266 18.74 4.39 9.79
CA LEU A 266 17.50 4.98 9.35
C LEU A 266 17.46 6.48 9.68
N ASP A 267 17.09 7.32 8.71
CA ASP A 267 16.83 8.74 8.97
C ASP A 267 15.69 8.89 9.99
N PRO A 268 15.84 9.69 11.05
CA PRO A 268 14.83 9.82 12.10
C PRO A 268 13.49 10.36 11.60
N ASN A 269 13.47 11.11 10.49
CA ASN A 269 12.25 11.65 9.89
C ASN A 269 11.46 10.62 9.07
N VAL A 270 12.07 9.48 8.70
CA VAL A 270 11.37 8.40 8.00
C VAL A 270 10.43 7.69 8.96
N SER A 271 9.20 7.50 8.55
CA SER A 271 8.10 6.90 9.32
C SER A 271 7.61 5.57 8.75
N VAL A 272 7.83 5.34 7.45
CA VAL A 272 7.41 4.14 6.72
C VAL A 272 8.61 3.55 6.01
N LEU A 273 8.88 2.26 6.25
CA LEU A 273 9.94 1.51 5.61
C LEU A 273 9.32 0.68 4.48
N ASN A 274 9.54 1.12 3.23
CA ASN A 274 9.01 0.47 2.04
C ASN A 274 9.92 -0.66 1.55
N PHE A 275 9.33 -1.81 1.22
CA PHE A 275 10.00 -2.96 0.64
C PHE A 275 9.21 -3.49 -0.54
N HIS A 276 9.89 -3.82 -1.64
CA HIS A 276 9.31 -4.49 -2.80
C HIS A 276 9.66 -5.98 -2.80
N ALA A 277 8.72 -6.83 -3.18
CA ALA A 277 8.91 -8.28 -3.32
C ALA A 277 9.65 -8.93 -2.12
N ALA A 278 9.41 -8.42 -0.91
CA ALA A 278 10.12 -8.81 0.30
C ALA A 278 9.50 -10.04 0.97
N LYS A 279 10.31 -10.76 1.75
CA LYS A 279 9.79 -11.83 2.61
C LYS A 279 9.17 -11.25 3.88
N PRO A 280 8.12 -11.89 4.43
CA PRO A 280 7.46 -11.44 5.67
C PRO A 280 8.39 -11.31 6.88
N ASP A 281 9.54 -11.99 6.89
CA ASP A 281 10.55 -11.86 7.95
C ASP A 281 11.18 -10.46 8.02
N MET A 282 11.09 -9.67 6.94
CA MET A 282 11.50 -8.26 6.96
C MET A 282 10.72 -7.44 7.99
N VAL A 283 9.45 -7.77 8.22
CA VAL A 283 8.66 -7.13 9.29
C VAL A 283 9.32 -7.39 10.64
N ARG A 284 9.63 -8.65 10.98
CA ARG A 284 10.27 -9.02 12.24
C ARG A 284 11.65 -8.39 12.41
N LEU A 285 12.46 -8.37 11.37
CA LEU A 285 13.79 -7.78 11.38
C LEU A 285 13.75 -6.27 11.69
N ASN A 286 12.72 -5.57 11.26
CA ASN A 286 12.58 -4.12 11.37
C ASN A 286 11.58 -3.66 12.45
N TYR A 287 10.96 -4.58 13.17
CA TYR A 287 9.91 -4.28 14.16
C TYR A 287 10.41 -3.38 15.31
N HIS A 288 11.70 -3.49 15.66
CA HIS A 288 12.32 -2.71 16.72
C HIS A 288 12.35 -1.19 16.45
N HIS A 289 12.23 -0.76 15.18
CA HIS A 289 12.19 0.67 14.82
C HIS A 289 10.91 1.37 15.30
N ARG A 290 9.85 0.63 15.66
CA ARG A 290 8.55 1.18 16.05
C ARG A 290 8.00 2.15 15.00
N LYS A 291 8.04 1.72 13.75
CA LYS A 291 7.57 2.41 12.55
C LYS A 291 6.77 1.43 11.69
N VAL A 292 6.06 1.95 10.72
CA VAL A 292 5.36 1.10 9.76
C VAL A 292 6.36 0.38 8.87
N VAL A 293 6.15 -0.92 8.67
CA VAL A 293 6.86 -1.73 7.68
C VAL A 293 5.88 -2.06 6.57
N ALA A 294 6.19 -1.59 5.37
CA ALA A 294 5.33 -1.63 4.21
C ALA A 294 5.85 -2.61 3.14
N PHE A 295 4.93 -3.30 2.50
CA PHE A 295 5.12 -4.00 1.25
C PHE A 295 4.32 -3.26 0.19
N ASP A 296 4.92 -2.25 -0.41
CA ASP A 296 4.25 -1.25 -1.20
C ASP A 296 4.33 -1.48 -2.72
N GLU A 297 4.98 -2.57 -3.13
CA GLU A 297 4.96 -3.03 -4.52
C GLU A 297 5.30 -4.53 -4.63
N THR A 298 4.49 -5.26 -5.39
CA THR A 298 4.81 -6.63 -5.80
C THR A 298 4.40 -6.89 -7.26
N GLY A 299 5.23 -7.63 -7.96
CA GLY A 299 5.05 -8.06 -9.33
C GLY A 299 5.79 -9.38 -9.58
N GLY A 300 6.17 -9.66 -10.82
CA GLY A 300 7.04 -10.78 -11.20
C GLY A 300 6.41 -11.81 -12.13
N SER A 301 7.16 -12.86 -12.45
CA SER A 301 6.80 -13.86 -13.45
C SER A 301 5.64 -14.77 -13.05
N ASP A 302 5.45 -15.05 -11.75
CA ASP A 302 4.24 -15.69 -11.25
C ASP A 302 3.13 -14.65 -11.19
N ARG A 303 2.12 -14.81 -12.02
CA ARG A 303 0.99 -13.88 -12.18
C ARG A 303 -0.29 -14.40 -11.56
N SER A 304 -0.21 -15.48 -10.78
CA SER A 304 -1.38 -16.12 -10.16
C SER A 304 -1.94 -15.29 -9.01
N ASP A 305 -3.25 -15.27 -8.89
CA ASP A 305 -3.92 -14.68 -7.72
C ASP A 305 -3.42 -15.28 -6.40
N ARG A 306 -3.06 -16.57 -6.44
CA ARG A 306 -2.49 -17.26 -5.28
C ARG A 306 -1.26 -16.54 -4.73
N LYS A 307 -0.30 -16.19 -5.62
CA LYS A 307 0.94 -15.50 -5.21
C LYS A 307 0.61 -14.25 -4.40
N TYR A 308 -0.12 -13.33 -5.00
CA TYR A 308 -0.38 -12.01 -4.41
C TYR A 308 -1.29 -12.08 -3.18
N ARG A 309 -2.31 -12.95 -3.20
CA ARG A 309 -3.13 -13.20 -2.00
C ARG A 309 -2.27 -13.69 -0.85
N THR A 310 -1.46 -14.75 -1.07
CA THR A 310 -0.67 -15.33 0.02
C THR A 310 0.43 -14.40 0.52
N GLU A 311 1.05 -13.59 -0.34
CA GLU A 311 2.00 -12.55 0.06
C GLU A 311 1.34 -11.52 0.98
N GLY A 312 0.15 -11.01 0.61
CA GLY A 312 -0.58 -10.06 1.44
C GLY A 312 -0.93 -10.63 2.82
N TRP A 313 -1.48 -11.85 2.86
CA TRP A 313 -1.78 -12.51 4.12
C TRP A 313 -0.55 -12.74 4.99
N GLU A 314 0.54 -13.26 4.44
CA GLU A 314 1.78 -13.49 5.20
C GLU A 314 2.37 -12.18 5.72
N TRP A 315 2.32 -11.10 4.92
CA TRP A 315 2.84 -9.79 5.31
C TRP A 315 2.05 -9.16 6.46
N ILE A 316 0.75 -9.09 6.32
CA ILE A 316 -0.13 -8.50 7.35
C ILE A 316 -0.09 -9.32 8.63
N MET A 317 -0.12 -10.66 8.53
CA MET A 317 -0.02 -11.54 9.72
C MET A 317 1.37 -11.57 10.34
N ALA A 318 2.40 -11.06 9.68
CA ALA A 318 3.71 -10.81 10.28
C ALA A 318 3.78 -9.49 11.05
N GLY A 319 2.75 -8.62 10.97
CA GLY A 319 2.69 -7.31 11.61
C GLY A 319 3.03 -6.14 10.68
N GLY A 320 3.10 -6.35 9.37
CA GLY A 320 3.17 -5.26 8.38
C GLY A 320 1.85 -4.50 8.31
N ALA A 321 1.88 -3.22 7.98
CA ALA A 321 0.69 -2.38 7.95
C ALA A 321 0.34 -1.82 6.56
N VAL A 322 1.13 -2.12 5.54
CA VAL A 322 0.86 -1.78 4.14
C VAL A 322 1.07 -3.00 3.29
N TYR A 323 0.13 -3.27 2.39
CA TYR A 323 0.29 -4.20 1.28
C TYR A 323 -0.30 -3.59 0.02
N ASP A 324 0.54 -3.37 -0.98
CA ASP A 324 0.15 -2.92 -2.33
C ASP A 324 0.58 -3.95 -3.38
N HIS A 325 -0.39 -4.46 -4.11
CA HIS A 325 -0.19 -5.25 -5.30
C HIS A 325 -0.28 -4.34 -6.52
N LEU A 326 0.75 -4.35 -7.37
CA LEU A 326 0.72 -3.63 -8.65
C LEU A 326 -0.15 -4.39 -9.65
N ASP A 327 -1.38 -3.90 -9.83
CA ASP A 327 -2.43 -4.56 -10.63
C ASP A 327 -2.40 -4.09 -12.09
N PHE A 328 -1.85 -4.93 -12.96
CA PHE A 328 -1.71 -4.63 -14.38
C PHE A 328 -3.00 -4.73 -15.18
N SER A 329 -4.12 -5.06 -14.56
CA SER A 329 -5.43 -5.00 -15.20
C SER A 329 -6.01 -3.59 -15.33
N PHE A 330 -5.47 -2.62 -14.58
CA PHE A 330 -5.71 -1.20 -14.77
C PHE A 330 -4.87 -0.70 -15.96
N THR A 331 -5.51 -0.17 -16.97
CA THR A 331 -4.85 0.40 -18.15
C THR A 331 -5.52 1.70 -18.55
N ILE A 332 -4.92 2.46 -19.47
CA ILE A 332 -5.52 3.70 -19.99
C ILE A 332 -6.92 3.43 -20.53
N ASP A 333 -7.12 2.33 -21.27
CA ASP A 333 -8.41 1.97 -21.89
C ASP A 333 -9.37 1.30 -20.91
N ARG A 334 -8.86 0.76 -19.81
CA ARG A 334 -9.61 0.03 -18.78
C ARG A 334 -9.26 0.55 -17.37
N PRO A 335 -9.59 1.79 -17.07
CA PRO A 335 -9.27 2.40 -15.77
C PRO A 335 -10.06 1.79 -14.61
N ASP A 336 -11.01 0.91 -14.87
CA ASP A 336 -11.72 0.08 -13.90
C ASP A 336 -11.03 -1.28 -13.63
N GLY A 337 -9.83 -1.49 -14.14
CA GLY A 337 -9.11 -2.74 -13.92
C GLY A 337 -9.76 -3.98 -14.52
N SER A 338 -10.53 -3.80 -15.62
CA SER A 338 -11.20 -4.91 -16.32
C SER A 338 -10.38 -5.48 -17.48
N ALA A 339 -9.11 -5.08 -17.64
CA ALA A 339 -8.24 -5.57 -18.72
C ALA A 339 -7.73 -6.99 -18.42
N VAL A 340 -8.59 -7.97 -18.48
CA VAL A 340 -8.26 -9.40 -18.32
C VAL A 340 -8.78 -10.21 -19.51
N PRO A 341 -8.06 -11.28 -19.98
CA PRO A 341 -6.77 -11.76 -19.48
C PRO A 341 -5.61 -10.82 -19.82
N LEU A 342 -4.63 -10.76 -18.93
CA LEU A 342 -3.42 -9.95 -19.16
C LEU A 342 -2.55 -10.57 -20.27
N PRO A 343 -1.86 -9.73 -21.10
CA PRO A 343 -0.90 -10.22 -22.08
C PRO A 343 0.17 -11.12 -21.47
N PRO A 344 0.70 -12.13 -22.21
CA PRO A 344 1.60 -13.13 -21.65
C PRO A 344 2.88 -12.59 -21.00
N ASN A 345 3.41 -11.48 -21.52
CA ASN A 345 4.68 -10.90 -21.07
C ASN A 345 4.52 -9.76 -20.03
N THR A 346 3.31 -9.56 -19.52
CA THR A 346 3.07 -8.57 -18.46
C THR A 346 3.88 -8.93 -17.21
N PRO A 347 4.55 -7.98 -16.56
CA PRO A 347 5.48 -8.26 -15.45
C PRO A 347 4.76 -8.49 -14.11
N GLY A 348 3.51 -8.86 -14.12
CA GLY A 348 2.70 -9.16 -12.94
C GLY A 348 1.30 -9.63 -13.29
N GLY A 349 0.52 -9.89 -12.27
CA GLY A 349 -0.88 -10.31 -12.34
C GLY A 349 -1.85 -9.16 -12.07
N GLY A 350 -3.07 -9.52 -11.72
CA GLY A 350 -4.12 -8.59 -11.33
C GLY A 350 -5.47 -8.96 -11.91
N GLY A 351 -6.48 -8.24 -11.49
CA GLY A 351 -7.84 -8.38 -11.97
C GLY A 351 -8.89 -8.42 -10.85
N PRO A 352 -10.18 -8.36 -11.22
CA PRO A 352 -11.29 -8.24 -10.27
C PRO A 352 -11.33 -9.36 -9.22
N GLU A 353 -10.95 -10.58 -9.61
CA GLU A 353 -10.98 -11.71 -8.69
C GLU A 353 -9.90 -11.59 -7.60
N LEU A 354 -8.67 -11.20 -7.95
CA LEU A 354 -7.63 -10.95 -6.96
C LEU A 354 -8.01 -9.79 -6.03
N ARG A 355 -8.55 -8.69 -6.58
CA ARG A 355 -9.02 -7.56 -5.76
C ARG A 355 -10.06 -8.00 -4.74
N ARG A 356 -11.01 -8.84 -5.13
CA ARG A 356 -12.00 -9.41 -4.21
C ARG A 356 -11.32 -10.23 -3.10
N GLN A 357 -10.32 -11.03 -3.41
CA GLN A 357 -9.57 -11.84 -2.43
C GLN A 357 -8.74 -10.97 -1.47
N LEU A 358 -8.11 -9.89 -1.95
CA LEU A 358 -7.41 -8.93 -1.08
C LEU A 358 -8.37 -8.13 -0.21
N GLY A 359 -9.59 -7.87 -0.67
CA GLY A 359 -10.67 -7.32 0.15
C GLY A 359 -11.00 -8.22 1.34
N VAL A 360 -10.97 -9.56 1.17
CA VAL A 360 -11.16 -10.51 2.28
C VAL A 360 -10.06 -10.37 3.35
N LEU A 361 -8.81 -10.20 2.94
CA LEU A 361 -7.70 -9.95 3.88
C LEU A 361 -7.95 -8.68 4.70
N LYS A 362 -8.34 -7.60 4.02
CA LYS A 362 -8.61 -6.32 4.68
C LYS A 362 -9.75 -6.44 5.69
N GLU A 363 -10.87 -7.03 5.28
CA GLU A 363 -12.02 -7.26 6.14
C GLU A 363 -11.69 -8.16 7.35
N PHE A 364 -10.83 -9.16 7.14
CA PHE A 364 -10.37 -10.05 8.20
C PHE A 364 -9.58 -9.31 9.27
N ILE A 365 -8.56 -8.53 8.90
CA ILE A 365 -7.72 -7.83 9.89
C ILE A 365 -8.47 -6.68 10.56
N GLU A 366 -9.30 -5.93 9.84
CA GLU A 366 -10.14 -4.87 10.39
C GLU A 366 -11.24 -5.40 11.33
N GLY A 367 -11.52 -6.69 11.26
CA GLY A 367 -12.39 -7.37 12.22
C GLY A 367 -11.78 -7.53 13.62
N PHE A 368 -10.55 -7.12 13.86
CA PHE A 368 -9.86 -7.15 15.17
C PHE A 368 -9.54 -5.74 15.67
N ASP A 369 -9.30 -5.60 16.97
CA ASP A 369 -8.58 -4.45 17.52
C ASP A 369 -7.06 -4.64 17.28
N PHE A 370 -6.66 -4.57 16.01
CA PHE A 370 -5.33 -4.95 15.56
C PHE A 370 -4.20 -4.09 16.14
N ILE A 371 -4.50 -2.86 16.62
CA ILE A 371 -3.50 -2.04 17.31
C ILE A 371 -3.05 -2.62 18.65
N ARG A 372 -3.87 -3.50 19.25
CA ARG A 372 -3.54 -4.25 20.47
C ARG A 372 -2.79 -5.55 20.18
N MET A 373 -2.72 -5.93 18.92
CA MET A 373 -2.09 -7.19 18.51
C MET A 373 -0.62 -6.98 18.17
N THR A 374 0.17 -8.02 18.45
CA THR A 374 1.58 -8.08 18.08
C THR A 374 1.88 -9.42 17.40
N PRO A 375 2.95 -9.50 16.57
CA PRO A 375 3.41 -10.79 16.06
C PRO A 375 3.65 -11.78 17.17
N ALA A 376 3.03 -12.95 17.07
CA ALA A 376 3.08 -14.00 18.10
C ALA A 376 3.57 -15.34 17.50
N PRO A 377 4.85 -15.42 17.07
CA PRO A 377 5.41 -16.64 16.54
C PRO A 377 5.41 -17.73 17.62
N GLY A 378 4.90 -18.91 17.28
CA GLY A 378 4.84 -20.04 18.20
C GLY A 378 3.53 -20.20 18.98
N ILE A 379 2.63 -19.20 18.97
CA ILE A 379 1.30 -19.34 19.60
C ILE A 379 0.44 -20.44 18.94
N ALA A 380 0.77 -20.77 17.70
CA ALA A 380 0.12 -21.80 16.91
C ALA A 380 1.17 -22.59 16.12
N LYS A 381 1.06 -23.91 16.15
CA LYS A 381 1.98 -24.84 15.46
C LYS A 381 1.20 -25.84 14.64
N ALA A 382 1.51 -25.96 13.36
CA ALA A 382 0.96 -26.99 12.50
C ALA A 382 1.63 -28.34 12.76
N ASN A 383 0.88 -29.42 12.65
CA ASN A 383 1.40 -30.80 12.72
C ASN A 383 2.28 -31.17 11.50
N SER A 384 2.27 -30.36 10.45
CA SER A 384 3.06 -30.57 9.24
C SER A 384 4.08 -29.44 9.02
N PRO A 385 5.37 -29.76 8.81
CA PRO A 385 6.39 -28.74 8.53
C PRO A 385 6.21 -28.07 7.15
N LYS A 386 5.33 -28.59 6.29
CA LYS A 386 5.00 -28.01 4.99
C LYS A 386 4.05 -26.81 5.12
N VAL A 387 3.31 -26.73 6.22
CA VAL A 387 2.36 -25.65 6.47
C VAL A 387 3.06 -24.51 7.19
N SER A 388 3.17 -23.37 6.53
CA SER A 388 3.63 -22.12 7.17
C SER A 388 2.52 -21.56 8.05
N VAL A 389 2.85 -21.12 9.27
CA VAL A 389 1.90 -20.51 10.22
C VAL A 389 2.41 -19.13 10.62
N ARG A 390 1.53 -18.14 10.53
CA ARG A 390 1.78 -16.78 11.05
C ARG A 390 0.63 -16.35 11.93
N ALA A 391 0.93 -15.58 12.97
CA ALA A 391 -0.09 -15.14 13.91
C ALA A 391 0.18 -13.72 14.42
N LEU A 392 -0.90 -12.95 14.53
CA LEU A 392 -1.00 -11.74 15.34
C LEU A 392 -1.88 -12.07 16.55
N ALA A 393 -1.54 -11.55 17.74
CA ALA A 393 -2.30 -11.82 18.94
C ALA A 393 -2.38 -10.61 19.90
N GLU A 394 -3.55 -10.40 20.44
CA GLU A 394 -3.77 -9.79 21.73
C GLU A 394 -3.92 -10.92 22.75
N ILE A 395 -2.81 -11.26 23.42
CA ILE A 395 -2.72 -12.45 24.28
C ILE A 395 -3.85 -12.47 25.31
N GLY A 396 -4.54 -13.60 25.38
CA GLY A 396 -5.68 -13.80 26.27
C GLY A 396 -7.02 -13.22 25.77
N LYS A 397 -7.06 -12.60 24.59
CA LYS A 397 -8.30 -12.03 24.04
C LYS A 397 -8.60 -12.44 22.60
N ALA A 398 -7.67 -12.19 21.65
CA ALA A 398 -7.92 -12.41 20.23
C ALA A 398 -6.66 -12.87 19.50
N TYR A 399 -6.85 -13.73 18.50
CA TYR A 399 -5.76 -14.32 17.72
C TYR A 399 -6.19 -14.40 16.26
N ALA A 400 -5.43 -13.77 15.39
CA ALA A 400 -5.52 -13.87 13.94
C ALA A 400 -4.39 -14.79 13.46
N ILE A 401 -4.74 -15.94 12.91
CA ILE A 401 -3.77 -16.98 12.52
C ILE A 401 -3.98 -17.28 11.04
N TYR A 402 -2.90 -17.37 10.31
CA TYR A 402 -2.91 -17.70 8.88
C TYR A 402 -2.03 -18.92 8.61
N MET A 403 -2.55 -19.84 7.84
CA MET A 403 -1.87 -21.06 7.40
C MET A 403 -1.78 -21.07 5.88
N LYS A 404 -0.57 -21.27 5.37
CA LYS A 404 -0.26 -21.40 3.95
C LYS A 404 0.28 -22.80 3.66
N GLU A 405 -0.09 -23.33 2.51
CA GLU A 405 0.16 -24.69 2.05
C GLU A 405 -0.69 -25.77 2.77
N GLY A 406 -0.79 -26.92 2.13
CA GLY A 406 -1.60 -28.05 2.62
C GLY A 406 -3.05 -28.00 2.12
N THR A 407 -3.82 -28.96 2.57
CA THR A 407 -5.26 -29.13 2.26
C THR A 407 -6.10 -29.36 3.51
N SER A 408 -5.44 -29.64 4.63
CA SER A 408 -5.97 -29.71 5.99
C SER A 408 -4.80 -29.56 6.97
N VAL A 409 -5.08 -29.12 8.18
CA VAL A 409 -4.06 -28.97 9.24
C VAL A 409 -4.65 -29.27 10.60
N GLU A 410 -3.88 -29.98 11.43
CA GLU A 410 -4.07 -29.97 12.87
C GLU A 410 -3.18 -28.89 13.47
N LEU A 411 -3.79 -27.94 14.14
CA LEU A 411 -3.14 -26.75 14.67
C LEU A 411 -3.14 -26.83 16.20
N THR A 412 -1.97 -26.97 16.79
CA THR A 412 -1.78 -26.89 18.24
C THR A 412 -1.67 -25.44 18.65
N LEU A 413 -2.52 -25.03 19.59
CA LEU A 413 -2.59 -23.67 20.13
C LEU A 413 -2.06 -23.61 21.57
N GLU A 414 -1.22 -22.62 21.87
CA GLU A 414 -0.71 -22.32 23.20
C GLU A 414 -1.42 -21.05 23.71
N LEU A 415 -2.59 -21.21 24.36
CA LEU A 415 -3.42 -20.09 24.83
C LEU A 415 -3.51 -20.07 26.35
N PRO A 416 -3.77 -18.94 27.00
CA PRO A 416 -4.19 -18.89 28.40
C PRO A 416 -5.49 -19.69 28.62
N ALA A 417 -5.68 -20.22 29.83
CA ALA A 417 -6.91 -20.90 30.19
C ALA A 417 -8.13 -19.99 29.97
N GLY A 418 -9.19 -20.55 29.40
CA GLY A 418 -10.40 -19.80 29.07
C GLY A 418 -11.31 -20.52 28.09
N LYS A 419 -12.43 -19.84 27.76
CA LYS A 419 -13.35 -20.30 26.71
C LYS A 419 -13.13 -19.46 25.47
N TYR A 420 -13.16 -20.08 24.31
CA TYR A 420 -12.87 -19.45 23.03
C TYR A 420 -13.86 -19.88 21.96
N ASN A 421 -14.11 -18.99 21.01
CA ASN A 421 -14.71 -19.29 19.70
C ASN A 421 -13.61 -19.26 18.64
N ALA A 422 -13.65 -20.21 17.73
CA ALA A 422 -12.75 -20.35 16.59
C ALA A 422 -13.56 -20.38 15.29
N ASP A 423 -13.25 -19.46 14.37
CA ASP A 423 -13.84 -19.40 13.04
C ASP A 423 -12.75 -19.64 11.99
N TRP A 424 -12.88 -20.71 11.22
CA TRP A 424 -12.03 -21.01 10.08
C TRP A 424 -12.56 -20.30 8.84
N ILE A 425 -11.75 -19.46 8.23
CA ILE A 425 -12.17 -18.52 7.19
C ILE A 425 -11.45 -18.84 5.88
N ASN A 426 -12.23 -19.02 4.84
CA ASN A 426 -11.75 -19.15 3.47
C ASN A 426 -11.17 -17.83 2.99
N THR A 427 -9.88 -17.79 2.71
CA THR A 427 -9.13 -16.58 2.31
C THR A 427 -9.53 -16.02 0.95
N LYS A 428 -10.20 -16.84 0.12
CA LYS A 428 -10.68 -16.43 -1.22
C LYS A 428 -12.07 -15.81 -1.17
N THR A 429 -12.92 -16.25 -0.23
CA THR A 429 -14.36 -15.90 -0.22
C THR A 429 -14.81 -15.14 1.01
N GLY A 430 -14.02 -15.13 2.08
CA GLY A 430 -14.39 -14.57 3.39
C GLY A 430 -15.39 -15.43 4.17
N ARG A 431 -15.85 -16.56 3.63
CA ARG A 431 -16.82 -17.43 4.30
C ARG A 431 -16.21 -18.16 5.48
N VAL A 432 -16.99 -18.29 6.56
CA VAL A 432 -16.68 -19.18 7.66
C VAL A 432 -16.99 -20.62 7.22
N GLU A 433 -15.95 -21.41 7.01
CA GLU A 433 -16.08 -22.82 6.59
C GLU A 433 -16.38 -23.76 7.77
N LYS A 434 -15.88 -23.41 8.97
CA LYS A 434 -16.15 -24.13 10.22
C LYS A 434 -16.09 -23.13 11.38
N ALA A 435 -17.05 -23.25 12.28
CA ALA A 435 -17.06 -22.52 13.55
C ALA A 435 -17.17 -23.51 14.70
N GLU A 436 -16.40 -23.30 15.76
CA GLU A 436 -16.42 -24.16 16.94
C GLU A 436 -16.14 -23.35 18.21
N ALA A 437 -16.74 -23.76 19.33
CA ALA A 437 -16.40 -23.26 20.65
C ALA A 437 -15.59 -24.32 21.39
N PHE A 438 -14.55 -23.90 22.11
CA PHE A 438 -13.72 -24.81 22.89
C PHE A 438 -13.30 -24.21 24.22
N SER A 439 -12.94 -25.06 25.16
CA SER A 439 -12.32 -24.68 26.44
C SER A 439 -10.84 -25.03 26.39
N HIS A 440 -10.00 -24.09 26.80
CA HIS A 440 -8.56 -24.26 26.89
C HIS A 440 -8.14 -24.28 28.36
N ALA A 441 -7.42 -25.30 28.77
CA ALA A 441 -7.02 -25.48 30.18
C ALA A 441 -5.73 -24.72 30.57
N GLY A 442 -5.07 -24.08 29.59
CA GLY A 442 -3.74 -23.47 29.76
C GLY A 442 -2.61 -24.39 29.30
N GLU A 443 -2.96 -25.59 28.78
CA GLU A 443 -2.06 -26.52 28.12
C GLU A 443 -2.24 -26.45 26.60
N ASN A 444 -1.60 -27.34 25.85
CA ASN A 444 -1.78 -27.37 24.39
C ASN A 444 -3.17 -27.91 24.02
N THR A 445 -3.87 -27.24 23.14
CA THR A 445 -5.14 -27.67 22.55
C THR A 445 -4.97 -27.75 21.04
N THR A 446 -5.42 -28.88 20.45
CA THR A 446 -5.38 -29.05 18.99
C THR A 446 -6.74 -28.81 18.37
N LEU A 447 -6.79 -27.99 17.34
CA LEU A 447 -7.94 -27.77 16.48
C LEU A 447 -7.67 -28.36 15.10
N SER A 448 -8.67 -29.02 14.51
CA SER A 448 -8.60 -29.55 13.15
C SER A 448 -9.32 -28.61 12.19
N SER A 449 -8.62 -28.16 11.14
CA SER A 449 -9.22 -27.34 10.10
C SER A 449 -10.28 -28.11 9.30
N PRO A 450 -11.21 -27.42 8.63
CA PRO A 450 -11.90 -28.01 7.49
C PRO A 450 -10.89 -28.30 6.36
N ASN A 451 -11.32 -29.01 5.32
CA ASN A 451 -10.52 -29.09 4.09
C ASN A 451 -10.44 -27.72 3.43
N TYR A 452 -9.26 -27.35 2.96
CA TYR A 452 -9.03 -26.09 2.26
C TYR A 452 -8.15 -26.29 1.02
N PHE A 453 -8.00 -25.25 0.22
CA PHE A 453 -7.13 -25.28 -0.95
C PHE A 453 -6.17 -24.10 -0.89
N GLU A 454 -4.86 -24.39 -0.81
CA GLU A 454 -3.71 -23.47 -0.76
C GLU A 454 -3.50 -22.79 0.59
N ASP A 455 -4.53 -22.17 1.16
CA ASP A 455 -4.40 -21.37 2.38
C ASP A 455 -5.75 -21.20 3.10
N ILE A 456 -5.67 -20.98 4.41
CA ILE A 456 -6.83 -20.76 5.27
C ILE A 456 -6.46 -19.82 6.42
N ALA A 457 -7.41 -19.04 6.93
CA ALA A 457 -7.24 -18.24 8.12
C ALA A 457 -8.11 -18.76 9.29
N LEU A 458 -7.64 -18.48 10.50
CA LEU A 458 -8.36 -18.83 11.73
C LEU A 458 -8.46 -17.59 12.62
N ARG A 459 -9.67 -17.25 12.99
CA ARG A 459 -9.98 -16.21 13.97
C ARG A 459 -10.35 -16.87 15.29
N VAL A 460 -9.57 -16.63 16.36
CA VAL A 460 -9.89 -17.10 17.71
C VAL A 460 -10.18 -15.91 18.61
N ARG A 461 -11.28 -15.97 19.35
CA ARG A 461 -11.69 -14.95 20.31
C ARG A 461 -12.09 -15.57 21.64
N ARG A 462 -11.62 -14.97 22.73
CA ARG A 462 -12.03 -15.34 24.08
C ARG A 462 -13.47 -14.91 24.34
N THR A 463 -14.24 -15.77 24.97
CA THR A 463 -15.68 -15.54 25.29
C THR A 463 -15.98 -15.47 26.78
N GLY A 464 -15.02 -15.80 27.65
CA GLY A 464 -15.20 -15.76 29.10
C GLY A 464 -13.91 -16.07 29.87
#